data_eeedf11d3fef46f040290dad5f21e1b3
#
_entry.id   eeedf11d3fef46f040290dad5f21e1b3
#
_cell.length_a   1.000
_cell.length_b   1.000
_cell.length_c   1.000
_cell.angle_alpha   90.00
_cell.angle_beta   90.00
_cell.angle_gamma   90.00
#
_symmetry.space_group_name_H-M   'P 1'
#
loop_
_entity.id
_entity.type
_entity.pdbx_description
1 polymer ?
#
loop_
_entity_poly.entity_id
_entity_poly.type
_entity_poly.pdbx_seq_one_letter_code
_entity_poly.pdbx_strand_id
1 'polypeptide(L)'
;MALTTVAELRSTLGVGTLYPDATLQEVCDATDAVLLPMLWKPQWFAVAHSNIVSEGTLYFDIPVTDIFYVGQTVTIANSGTKYNGSKTIATVGEYSISVPTTHTVIQPKHPIEPFGTVTAETYTDWTTDMAVQQAALMVSVEIWQARTATLSGSNLVDFQPSPYRMSAQLLAKVRGLIAHALSPNSMVG
;
A
#
# COMPACT_ATOMS: atom_id res chain seq x y z
N MET A 1 1.12 0.48 -9.20
CA MET A 1 0.06 1.37 -8.72
C MET A 1 0.66 2.76 -8.74
N ALA A 2 0.21 3.63 -9.62
CA ALA A 2 0.77 4.98 -9.76
C ALA A 2 -0.09 5.97 -8.96
N LEU A 3 0.53 6.68 -8.02
CA LEU A 3 -0.14 7.72 -7.21
C LEU A 3 -0.28 9.04 -7.97
N THR A 4 0.57 9.26 -8.97
CA THR A 4 0.57 10.45 -9.83
C THR A 4 0.83 10.03 -11.26
N THR A 5 0.14 10.67 -12.21
CA THR A 5 0.34 10.44 -13.64
C THR A 5 1.25 11.49 -14.26
N VAL A 6 1.91 11.13 -15.37
CA VAL A 6 2.71 12.08 -16.16
C VAL A 6 1.88 13.29 -16.60
N ALA A 7 0.60 13.08 -16.94
CA ALA A 7 -0.29 14.17 -17.36
C ALA A 7 -0.58 15.17 -16.23
N GLU A 8 -0.85 14.67 -15.02
CA GLU A 8 -1.06 15.51 -13.84
C GLU A 8 0.20 16.29 -13.45
N LEU A 9 1.35 15.60 -13.41
CA LEU A 9 2.63 16.24 -13.13
C LEU A 9 2.95 17.32 -14.17
N ARG A 10 2.76 17.02 -15.44
CA ARG A 10 2.97 17.96 -16.55
C ARG A 10 2.08 19.20 -16.43
N SER A 11 0.81 19.00 -16.10
CA SER A 11 -0.16 20.08 -15.86
C SER A 11 0.25 20.94 -14.66
N THR A 12 0.67 20.30 -13.57
CA THR A 12 1.07 21.01 -12.34
C THR A 12 2.35 21.83 -12.53
N LEU A 13 3.30 21.31 -13.30
CA LEU A 13 4.56 22.01 -13.60
C LEU A 13 4.40 23.10 -14.69
N GLY A 14 3.33 23.06 -15.47
CA GLY A 14 3.12 23.98 -16.59
C GLY A 14 4.14 23.85 -17.72
N VAL A 15 4.82 22.71 -17.85
CA VAL A 15 5.95 22.52 -18.77
C VAL A 15 5.53 22.10 -20.20
N GLY A 16 4.25 21.91 -20.44
CA GLY A 16 3.74 21.50 -21.76
C GLY A 16 4.46 20.27 -22.31
N THR A 17 4.90 20.30 -23.56
CA THR A 17 5.65 19.22 -24.23
C THR A 17 7.16 19.41 -24.19
N LEU A 18 7.67 20.32 -23.37
CA LEU A 18 9.09 20.67 -23.31
C LEU A 18 9.98 19.48 -22.89
N TYR A 19 9.44 18.60 -22.06
CA TYR A 19 10.18 17.44 -21.57
C TYR A 19 9.51 16.12 -22.03
N PRO A 20 10.31 15.09 -22.39
CA PRO A 20 9.79 13.78 -22.77
C PRO A 20 8.99 13.13 -21.64
N ASP A 21 7.96 12.34 -21.99
CA ASP A 21 7.17 11.59 -21.01
C ASP A 21 8.00 10.65 -20.17
N ALA A 22 9.04 10.02 -20.74
CA ALA A 22 9.95 9.14 -20.03
C ALA A 22 10.63 9.83 -18.83
N THR A 23 11.07 11.09 -19.00
CA THR A 23 11.71 11.87 -17.94
C THR A 23 10.74 12.21 -16.81
N LEU A 24 9.49 12.52 -17.14
CA LEU A 24 8.46 12.79 -16.15
C LEU A 24 7.99 11.50 -15.46
N GLN A 25 7.96 10.38 -16.20
CA GLN A 25 7.63 9.08 -15.64
C GLN A 25 8.64 8.65 -14.57
N GLU A 26 9.94 8.87 -14.78
CA GLU A 26 10.96 8.61 -13.76
C GLU A 26 10.71 9.39 -12.46
N VAL A 27 10.16 10.61 -12.55
CA VAL A 27 9.81 11.40 -11.37
C VAL A 27 8.59 10.82 -10.66
N CYS A 28 7.58 10.38 -11.41
CA CYS A 28 6.42 9.70 -10.86
C CYS A 28 6.83 8.39 -10.17
N ASP A 29 7.68 7.59 -10.80
CA ASP A 29 8.18 6.33 -10.25
C ASP A 29 9.00 6.56 -8.96
N ALA A 30 9.83 7.61 -8.93
CA ALA A 30 10.58 8.00 -7.73
C ALA A 30 9.65 8.46 -6.61
N THR A 31 8.57 9.15 -6.93
CA THR A 31 7.53 9.56 -5.97
C THR A 31 6.85 8.35 -5.37
N ASP A 32 6.44 7.40 -6.21
CA ASP A 32 5.84 6.14 -5.77
C ASP A 32 6.79 5.36 -4.85
N ALA A 33 8.06 5.29 -5.21
CA ALA A 33 9.08 4.63 -4.39
C ALA A 33 9.25 5.25 -2.99
N VAL A 34 9.01 6.56 -2.85
CA VAL A 34 9.05 7.28 -1.57
C VAL A 34 7.77 7.09 -0.77
N LEU A 35 6.61 7.24 -1.41
CA LEU A 35 5.33 7.30 -0.69
C LEU A 35 4.72 5.93 -0.41
N LEU A 36 4.82 4.98 -1.35
CA LEU A 36 4.19 3.68 -1.18
C LEU A 36 4.64 2.92 0.08
N PRO A 37 5.92 2.96 0.50
CA PRO A 37 6.33 2.35 1.76
C PRO A 37 5.76 3.02 3.01
N MET A 38 5.34 4.29 2.90
CA MET A 38 4.76 5.04 4.02
C MET A 38 3.27 4.75 4.21
N LEU A 39 2.58 4.36 3.13
CA LEU A 39 1.15 4.10 3.16
C LEU A 39 0.86 2.73 3.76
N TRP A 40 -0.20 2.68 4.56
CA TRP A 40 -0.69 1.41 5.07
C TRP A 40 -1.34 0.61 3.94
N LYS A 41 -0.73 -0.52 3.63
CA LYS A 41 -1.26 -1.49 2.68
C LYS A 41 -1.43 -2.81 3.40
N PRO A 42 -2.61 -3.14 3.88
CA PRO A 42 -2.91 -4.51 4.22
C PRO A 42 -3.04 -5.30 2.91
N GLN A 43 -1.90 -5.65 2.31
CA GLN A 43 -1.90 -6.47 1.10
C GLN A 43 -2.25 -7.91 1.42
N TRP A 44 -1.87 -8.36 2.59
CA TRP A 44 -2.14 -9.69 3.09
C TRP A 44 -2.04 -9.73 4.62
N PHE A 45 -2.76 -10.68 5.19
CA PHE A 45 -2.76 -10.96 6.62
C PHE A 45 -2.24 -12.36 6.84
N ALA A 46 -1.33 -12.53 7.78
CA ALA A 46 -0.76 -13.83 8.12
C ALA A 46 -1.81 -14.69 8.84
N VAL A 47 -1.95 -15.93 8.39
CA VAL A 47 -2.79 -16.96 9.03
C VAL A 47 -1.90 -17.91 9.78
N ALA A 48 -2.08 -17.97 11.09
CA ALA A 48 -1.25 -18.81 11.96
C ALA A 48 -1.78 -20.25 12.07
N HIS A 49 -3.08 -20.42 12.11
CA HIS A 49 -3.73 -21.72 12.28
C HIS A 49 -4.95 -21.88 11.40
N SER A 50 -5.32 -23.12 11.13
CA SER A 50 -6.59 -23.44 10.45
C SER A 50 -7.25 -24.68 11.04
N ASN A 51 -8.56 -24.80 10.85
CA ASN A 51 -9.32 -26.02 11.12
C ASN A 51 -10.47 -26.18 10.12
N ILE A 52 -11.07 -27.37 10.09
CA ILE A 52 -12.31 -27.65 9.39
C ILE A 52 -13.25 -28.38 10.36
N VAL A 53 -14.40 -27.79 10.63
CA VAL A 53 -15.49 -28.46 11.38
C VAL A 53 -16.67 -28.66 10.43
N SER A 54 -17.30 -27.58 10.01
CA SER A 54 -18.30 -27.54 8.91
C SER A 54 -17.82 -26.69 7.76
N GLU A 55 -17.10 -25.64 8.09
CA GLU A 55 -16.42 -24.72 7.17
C GLU A 55 -14.92 -24.68 7.52
N GLY A 56 -14.12 -24.19 6.60
CA GLY A 56 -12.71 -23.93 6.88
C GLY A 56 -12.56 -22.64 7.68
N THR A 57 -11.99 -22.70 8.88
CA THR A 57 -11.72 -21.52 9.70
C THR A 57 -10.23 -21.22 9.69
N LEU A 58 -9.89 -19.97 9.43
CA LEU A 58 -8.54 -19.43 9.44
C LEU A 58 -8.39 -18.51 10.64
N TYR A 59 -7.29 -18.67 11.38
CA TYR A 59 -7.00 -17.93 12.61
C TYR A 59 -5.82 -17.00 12.43
N PHE A 60 -5.96 -15.80 12.94
CA PHE A 60 -4.98 -14.71 12.87
C PHE A 60 -4.43 -14.42 14.28
N ASP A 61 -3.26 -13.79 14.33
CA ASP A 61 -2.66 -13.32 15.58
C ASP A 61 -3.07 -11.90 15.94
N ILE A 62 -3.83 -11.24 15.06
CA ILE A 62 -4.37 -9.88 15.25
C ILE A 62 -5.90 -9.91 15.18
N PRO A 63 -6.61 -8.96 15.82
CA PRO A 63 -8.04 -8.79 15.65
C PRO A 63 -8.37 -8.46 14.19
N VAL A 64 -9.41 -9.08 13.64
CA VAL A 64 -9.76 -8.96 12.22
C VAL A 64 -11.16 -8.44 11.96
N THR A 65 -11.91 -8.10 12.99
CA THR A 65 -13.30 -7.61 12.89
C THR A 65 -13.44 -6.30 12.13
N ASP A 66 -12.41 -5.43 12.18
CA ASP A 66 -12.39 -4.16 11.46
C ASP A 66 -11.74 -4.26 10.07
N ILE A 67 -11.25 -5.46 9.72
CA ILE A 67 -10.54 -5.72 8.48
C ILE A 67 -11.42 -6.48 7.49
N PHE A 68 -12.11 -7.50 7.99
CA PHE A 68 -12.94 -8.38 7.19
C PHE A 68 -14.42 -8.25 7.55
N TYR A 69 -15.29 -8.51 6.56
CA TYR A 69 -16.73 -8.56 6.75
C TYR A 69 -17.34 -9.76 6.02
N VAL A 70 -18.50 -10.20 6.49
CA VAL A 70 -19.24 -11.31 5.88
C VAL A 70 -19.64 -10.97 4.46
N GLY A 71 -19.41 -11.90 3.53
CA GLY A 71 -19.67 -11.70 2.10
C GLY A 71 -18.49 -11.09 1.32
N GLN A 72 -17.41 -10.68 1.99
CA GLN A 72 -16.22 -10.19 1.32
C GLN A 72 -15.49 -11.32 0.61
N THR A 73 -15.00 -11.04 -0.60
CA THR A 73 -14.14 -11.96 -1.34
C THR A 73 -12.68 -11.75 -0.90
N VAL A 74 -12.01 -12.85 -0.58
CA VAL A 74 -10.60 -12.88 -0.19
C VAL A 74 -9.85 -13.93 -0.99
N THR A 75 -8.58 -13.66 -1.25
CA THR A 75 -7.67 -14.63 -1.85
C THR A 75 -6.78 -15.23 -0.76
N ILE A 76 -6.85 -16.56 -0.62
CA ILE A 76 -6.10 -17.32 0.38
C ILE A 76 -4.96 -18.04 -0.32
N ALA A 77 -3.75 -17.95 0.23
CA ALA A 77 -2.58 -18.65 -0.26
C ALA A 77 -1.77 -19.26 0.89
N ASN A 78 -0.97 -20.26 0.59
CA ASN A 78 -0.08 -20.97 1.52
C ASN A 78 -0.77 -21.59 2.76
N SER A 79 -2.10 -21.75 2.71
CA SER A 79 -2.89 -22.31 3.82
C SER A 79 -3.31 -23.76 3.56
N GLY A 80 -2.75 -24.40 2.53
CA GLY A 80 -3.08 -25.75 2.10
C GLY A 80 -4.16 -25.77 1.00
N THR A 81 -4.17 -26.85 0.21
CA THR A 81 -5.05 -26.99 -0.98
C THR A 81 -6.54 -26.87 -0.69
N LYS A 82 -6.93 -27.10 0.57
CA LYS A 82 -8.34 -27.04 1.02
C LYS A 82 -8.85 -25.61 1.16
N TYR A 83 -7.96 -24.67 1.50
CA TYR A 83 -8.29 -23.28 1.77
C TYR A 83 -7.91 -22.35 0.63
N ASN A 84 -6.82 -22.66 -0.06
CA ASN A 84 -6.24 -21.79 -1.09
C ASN A 84 -7.24 -21.42 -2.20
N GLY A 85 -7.06 -20.22 -2.74
CA GLY A 85 -7.86 -19.65 -3.82
C GLY A 85 -8.78 -18.52 -3.36
N SER A 86 -9.59 -18.03 -4.29
CA SER A 86 -10.60 -17.01 -4.01
C SER A 86 -11.79 -17.63 -3.27
N LYS A 87 -12.15 -17.05 -2.12
CA LYS A 87 -13.21 -17.52 -1.23
C LYS A 87 -14.02 -16.34 -0.73
N THR A 88 -15.32 -16.57 -0.50
CA THR A 88 -16.18 -15.59 0.16
C THR A 88 -16.24 -15.89 1.65
N ILE A 89 -16.09 -14.89 2.49
CA ILE A 89 -16.14 -15.03 3.95
C ILE A 89 -17.58 -15.33 4.38
N ALA A 90 -17.75 -16.42 5.11
CA ALA A 90 -19.03 -16.83 5.66
C ALA A 90 -19.28 -16.23 7.05
N THR A 91 -18.27 -16.22 7.92
CA THR A 91 -18.36 -15.59 9.25
C THR A 91 -17.05 -14.90 9.60
N VAL A 92 -17.14 -13.87 10.46
CA VAL A 92 -15.99 -13.14 11.02
C VAL A 92 -16.09 -13.24 12.54
N GLY A 93 -15.02 -13.76 13.16
CA GLY A 93 -14.78 -13.73 14.60
C GLY A 93 -13.69 -12.72 14.92
N GLU A 94 -13.41 -12.51 16.20
CA GLU A 94 -12.39 -11.53 16.64
C GLU A 94 -11.02 -11.80 16.03
N TYR A 95 -10.58 -13.07 16.03
CA TYR A 95 -9.27 -13.51 15.50
C TYR A 95 -9.42 -14.56 14.40
N SER A 96 -10.58 -14.64 13.73
CA SER A 96 -10.81 -15.70 12.75
C SER A 96 -11.80 -15.30 11.68
N ILE A 97 -11.66 -15.93 10.51
CA ILE A 97 -12.69 -15.92 9.46
C ILE A 97 -13.05 -17.35 9.11
N SER A 98 -14.30 -17.60 8.71
CA SER A 98 -14.67 -18.88 8.10
C SER A 98 -14.95 -18.70 6.61
N VAL A 99 -14.56 -19.73 5.85
CA VAL A 99 -14.75 -19.79 4.40
C VAL A 99 -15.30 -21.15 3.99
N PRO A 100 -16.16 -21.23 2.98
CA PRO A 100 -16.68 -22.49 2.48
C PRO A 100 -15.55 -23.40 1.99
N THR A 101 -15.55 -24.64 2.46
CA THR A 101 -14.64 -25.69 1.99
C THR A 101 -15.43 -26.89 1.49
N THR A 102 -14.92 -27.57 0.47
CA THR A 102 -15.57 -28.74 -0.12
C THR A 102 -15.21 -30.04 0.60
N HIS A 103 -14.59 -29.97 1.79
CA HIS A 103 -14.11 -31.14 2.49
C HIS A 103 -15.10 -31.72 3.49
N THR A 104 -15.25 -33.04 3.41
CA THR A 104 -16.12 -33.84 4.30
C THR A 104 -15.43 -34.32 5.57
N VAL A 105 -14.10 -34.15 5.66
CA VAL A 105 -13.31 -34.65 6.80
C VAL A 105 -13.04 -33.51 7.77
N ILE A 106 -13.45 -33.70 9.02
CA ILE A 106 -13.14 -32.81 10.13
C ILE A 106 -11.62 -32.76 10.32
N GLN A 107 -11.06 -31.57 10.38
CA GLN A 107 -9.66 -31.34 10.63
C GLN A 107 -9.52 -30.48 11.89
N PRO A 108 -8.85 -30.99 12.96
CA PRO A 108 -8.65 -30.22 14.17
C PRO A 108 -7.78 -28.98 13.90
N LYS A 109 -7.82 -28.02 14.83
CA LYS A 109 -6.98 -26.83 14.74
C LYS A 109 -5.51 -27.23 14.72
N HIS A 110 -4.79 -26.77 13.72
CA HIS A 110 -3.37 -27.05 13.51
C HIS A 110 -2.65 -25.78 12.99
N PRO A 111 -1.36 -25.65 13.28
CA PRO A 111 -0.57 -24.54 12.76
C PRO A 111 -0.36 -24.65 11.25
N ILE A 112 -0.16 -23.52 10.60
CA ILE A 112 0.25 -23.42 9.21
C ILE A 112 1.69 -22.94 9.18
N GLU A 113 2.59 -23.78 8.71
CA GLU A 113 4.02 -23.46 8.67
C GLU A 113 4.51 -23.21 7.24
N PRO A 114 5.24 -22.08 6.99
CA PRO A 114 5.62 -21.04 7.98
C PRO A 114 4.45 -20.13 8.38
N PHE A 115 3.50 -19.86 7.52
CA PHE A 115 2.19 -19.21 7.72
C PHE A 115 1.41 -19.17 6.39
N GLY A 116 0.09 -19.11 6.48
CA GLY A 116 -0.78 -18.82 5.36
C GLY A 116 -0.96 -17.30 5.17
N THR A 117 -1.56 -16.91 4.05
CA THR A 117 -1.89 -15.51 3.78
C THR A 117 -3.32 -15.38 3.31
N VAL A 118 -4.00 -14.31 3.76
CA VAL A 118 -5.30 -13.89 3.26
C VAL A 118 -5.17 -12.47 2.74
N THR A 119 -5.52 -12.27 1.47
CA THR A 119 -5.56 -10.96 0.82
C THR A 119 -7.01 -10.56 0.58
N ALA A 120 -7.41 -9.40 1.08
CA ALA A 120 -8.71 -8.84 0.78
C ALA A 120 -8.72 -8.25 -0.63
N GLU A 121 -9.73 -8.57 -1.46
CA GLU A 121 -9.85 -7.99 -2.80
C GLU A 121 -10.28 -6.51 -2.73
N THR A 122 -11.04 -6.14 -1.72
CA THR A 122 -11.44 -4.76 -1.44
C THR A 122 -10.57 -4.17 -0.34
N TYR A 123 -9.38 -3.75 -0.67
CA TYR A 123 -8.57 -2.89 0.20
C TYR A 123 -8.67 -1.43 -0.27
N THR A 124 -8.28 -0.51 0.58
CA THR A 124 -8.28 0.91 0.22
C THR A 124 -7.33 1.16 -0.95
N ASP A 125 -7.88 1.64 -2.05
CA ASP A 125 -7.08 2.08 -3.20
C ASP A 125 -6.64 3.54 -2.99
N TRP A 126 -5.41 3.71 -2.55
CA TRP A 126 -4.83 5.02 -2.31
C TRP A 126 -4.70 5.88 -3.57
N THR A 127 -4.84 5.30 -4.77
CA THR A 127 -4.84 6.07 -6.02
C THR A 127 -6.10 6.91 -6.19
N THR A 128 -7.16 6.63 -5.44
CA THR A 128 -8.41 7.39 -5.45
C THR A 128 -8.51 8.39 -4.30
N ASP A 129 -7.58 8.36 -3.34
CA ASP A 129 -7.57 9.28 -2.21
C ASP A 129 -6.92 10.61 -2.60
N MET A 130 -7.72 11.68 -2.56
CA MET A 130 -7.29 13.02 -2.98
C MET A 130 -6.12 13.56 -2.15
N ALA A 131 -6.04 13.24 -0.85
CA ALA A 131 -4.97 13.73 0.01
C ALA A 131 -3.65 13.02 -0.33
N VAL A 132 -3.72 11.71 -0.62
CA VAL A 132 -2.56 10.93 -1.08
C VAL A 132 -2.08 11.39 -2.45
N GLN A 133 -2.99 11.63 -3.40
CA GLN A 133 -2.65 12.19 -4.72
C GLN A 133 -1.98 13.56 -4.60
N GLN A 134 -2.53 14.44 -3.75
CA GLN A 134 -1.96 15.76 -3.53
C GLN A 134 -0.56 15.68 -2.89
N ALA A 135 -0.37 14.79 -1.94
CA ALA A 135 0.94 14.52 -1.35
C ALA A 135 1.93 14.01 -2.40
N ALA A 136 1.49 13.11 -3.30
CA ALA A 136 2.31 12.60 -4.39
C ALA A 136 2.72 13.70 -5.37
N LEU A 137 1.80 14.59 -5.75
CA LEU A 137 2.13 15.74 -6.58
C LEU A 137 3.15 16.68 -5.92
N MET A 138 3.02 16.95 -4.61
CA MET A 138 4.00 17.77 -3.88
C MET A 138 5.39 17.15 -3.89
N VAL A 139 5.50 15.84 -3.66
CA VAL A 139 6.78 15.12 -3.72
C VAL A 139 7.35 15.11 -5.14
N SER A 140 6.52 14.88 -6.15
CA SER A 140 6.93 14.91 -7.56
C SER A 140 7.50 16.26 -7.97
N VAL A 141 6.86 17.36 -7.58
CA VAL A 141 7.33 18.72 -7.85
C VAL A 141 8.69 18.98 -7.19
N GLU A 142 8.88 18.55 -5.94
CA GLU A 142 10.16 18.71 -5.25
C GLU A 142 11.28 17.91 -5.91
N ILE A 143 11.02 16.64 -6.29
CA ILE A 143 11.99 15.82 -7.02
C ILE A 143 12.34 16.45 -8.36
N TRP A 144 11.36 16.98 -9.07
CA TRP A 144 11.57 17.70 -10.32
C TRP A 144 12.44 18.93 -10.14
N GLN A 145 12.12 19.78 -9.17
CA GLN A 145 12.88 20.99 -8.87
C GLN A 145 14.32 20.66 -8.48
N ALA A 146 14.55 19.62 -7.67
CA ALA A 146 15.88 19.17 -7.31
C ALA A 146 16.70 18.74 -8.53
N ARG A 147 16.08 18.04 -9.50
CA ARG A 147 16.74 17.62 -10.76
C ARG A 147 17.09 18.81 -11.66
N THR A 148 16.17 19.77 -11.78
CA THR A 148 16.38 20.92 -12.66
C THR A 148 17.34 21.96 -12.09
N ALA A 149 17.38 22.12 -10.77
CA ALA A 149 18.33 23.00 -10.09
C ALA A 149 19.80 22.61 -10.35
N THR A 150 20.09 21.31 -10.43
CA THR A 150 21.44 20.81 -10.75
C THR A 150 21.86 21.08 -12.20
N LEU A 151 20.90 21.17 -13.12
CA LEU A 151 21.17 21.40 -14.55
C LEU A 151 21.34 22.88 -14.88
N SER A 152 20.77 23.79 -14.11
CA SER A 152 20.74 25.21 -14.45
C SER A 152 21.97 26.01 -14.04
N GLY A 153 23.00 25.37 -13.46
CA GLY A 153 24.35 25.97 -13.28
C GLY A 153 24.41 27.30 -12.54
N SER A 154 23.35 27.71 -11.84
CA SER A 154 23.36 28.97 -11.10
C SER A 154 24.18 28.79 -9.81
N ASN A 155 25.35 29.41 -9.79
CA ASN A 155 26.24 29.58 -8.65
C ASN A 155 25.59 30.41 -7.50
N LEU A 156 24.43 30.02 -7.03
CA LEU A 156 23.89 30.51 -5.77
C LEU A 156 24.39 29.59 -4.68
N VAL A 157 25.48 30.02 -4.10
CA VAL A 157 26.36 29.27 -3.15
C VAL A 157 25.67 28.83 -1.87
N ASP A 158 24.40 29.19 -1.63
CA ASP A 158 23.80 29.05 -0.30
C ASP A 158 22.56 28.12 -0.22
N PHE A 159 22.07 27.61 -1.35
CA PHE A 159 20.94 26.66 -1.36
C PHE A 159 21.10 25.65 -2.50
N GLN A 160 21.98 24.66 -2.29
CA GLN A 160 21.93 23.44 -3.10
C GLN A 160 20.93 22.49 -2.42
N PRO A 161 19.69 22.34 -2.93
CA PRO A 161 18.84 21.26 -2.49
C PRO A 161 19.55 19.96 -2.84
N SER A 162 19.93 19.19 -1.82
CA SER A 162 20.53 17.89 -2.06
C SER A 162 19.49 17.04 -2.81
N PRO A 163 19.79 16.53 -4.00
CA PRO A 163 18.85 15.72 -4.78
C PRO A 163 18.45 14.42 -4.06
N TYR A 164 19.10 14.13 -2.95
CA TYR A 164 18.89 12.91 -2.14
C TYR A 164 18.22 13.17 -0.79
N ARG A 165 17.86 14.40 -0.46
CA ARG A 165 17.16 14.72 0.80
C ARG A 165 15.96 15.62 0.53
N MET A 166 14.77 15.08 0.73
CA MET A 166 13.58 15.91 0.85
C MET A 166 13.75 16.86 2.03
N SER A 167 13.28 18.10 1.88
CA SER A 167 13.29 19.04 3.00
C SER A 167 12.45 18.48 4.16
N ALA A 168 12.93 18.64 5.40
CA ALA A 168 12.19 18.19 6.58
C ALA A 168 10.79 18.82 6.68
N GLN A 169 10.64 20.04 6.18
CA GLN A 169 9.35 20.74 6.12
C GLN A 169 8.38 20.09 5.13
N LEU A 170 8.86 19.66 3.95
CA LEU A 170 8.02 18.95 2.99
C LEU A 170 7.57 17.61 3.56
N LEU A 171 8.49 16.85 4.14
CA LEU A 171 8.17 15.55 4.74
C LEU A 171 7.12 15.70 5.86
N ALA A 172 7.23 16.73 6.70
CA ALA A 172 6.24 17.02 7.74
C ALA A 172 4.86 17.38 7.14
N LYS A 173 4.81 18.19 6.08
CA LYS A 173 3.57 18.54 5.38
C LYS A 173 2.93 17.32 4.72
N VAL A 174 3.72 16.51 4.02
CA VAL A 174 3.27 15.27 3.39
C VAL A 174 2.70 14.31 4.42
N ARG A 175 3.44 14.04 5.53
CA ARG A 175 2.95 13.21 6.63
C ARG A 175 1.64 13.75 7.24
N GLY A 176 1.52 15.07 7.38
CA GLY A 176 0.28 15.68 7.86
C GLY A 176 -0.91 15.45 6.93
N LEU A 177 -0.70 15.53 5.62
CA LEU A 177 -1.75 15.28 4.61
C LEU A 177 -2.22 13.83 4.59
N ILE A 178 -1.29 12.88 4.67
CA ILE A 178 -1.58 11.45 4.58
C ILE A 178 -1.68 10.76 5.94
N ALA A 179 -1.88 11.52 7.04
CA ALA A 179 -1.89 10.98 8.41
C ALA A 179 -2.87 9.81 8.58
N HIS A 180 -4.04 9.87 7.94
CA HIS A 180 -5.05 8.81 7.94
C HIS A 180 -4.63 7.54 7.17
N ALA A 181 -3.65 7.67 6.29
CA ALA A 181 -3.18 6.61 5.39
C ALA A 181 -1.80 6.06 5.78
N LEU A 182 -1.17 6.60 6.84
CA LEU A 182 0.17 6.18 7.26
C LEU A 182 0.17 4.78 7.86
N SER A 183 1.15 3.99 7.45
CA SER A 183 1.44 2.72 8.10
C SER A 183 1.88 2.94 9.55
N PRO A 184 1.37 2.18 10.53
CA PRO A 184 1.85 2.24 11.92
C PRO A 184 3.38 2.09 12.04
N ASN A 185 3.99 1.27 11.18
CA ASN A 185 5.44 1.09 11.13
C ASN A 185 6.19 2.36 10.68
N SER A 186 5.57 3.23 9.91
CA SER A 186 6.16 4.50 9.49
C SER A 186 6.01 5.62 10.51
N MET A 187 5.19 5.40 11.55
CA MET A 187 5.00 6.35 12.65
C MET A 187 6.05 6.19 13.75
N VAL A 188 6.68 5.01 13.83
CA VAL A 188 7.71 4.64 14.82
C VAL A 188 9.07 4.78 14.15
N GLY A 189 9.48 6.03 13.86
CA GLY A 189 10.77 6.30 13.23
C GLY A 189 11.46 7.48 13.87
#